data_5fd59212672be7524dcb6962b78e6a4d
#
_entry.id   5fd59212672be7524dcb6962b78e6a4d
#
_cell.length_a   1.000
_cell.length_b   1.000
_cell.length_c   1.000
_cell.angle_alpha   90.00
_cell.angle_beta   90.00
_cell.angle_gamma   90.00
#
_symmetry.space_group_name_H-M   'P 1'
#
loop_
_entity.id
_entity.type
_entity.pdbx_description
1 polymer ?
#
loop_
_entity_poly.entity_id
_entity_poly.type
_entity_poly.pdbx_seq_one_letter_code
_entity_poly.pdbx_strand_id
1 'polypeptide(L)'
;MLETSEDEMPCPFEKLHPSQLNCDDEFFMTMAFNKAIDAWEADEVPVGAVIAHGEELIASARNETRRTNDPTAHAEMIAITQAANAIGDWRLNECRLYVTKEPCPMCSGAIIMSRIGETHFGVADSKMGCLGGASDLNSLPNSNHRTKISSGILQEESAALLQTYFKIKRQEKEIRAVK
;
A
#
# COMPACT_ATOMS: atom_id res chain seq x y z
N MET A 1 -24.65 -11.75 14.17
CA MET A 1 -25.00 -11.24 12.83
C MET A 1 -24.54 -9.81 12.80
N LEU A 2 -23.48 -9.51 12.06
CA LEU A 2 -23.06 -8.13 11.82
C LEU A 2 -23.99 -7.60 10.73
N GLU A 3 -24.81 -6.62 11.08
CA GLU A 3 -25.61 -5.88 10.11
C GLU A 3 -24.66 -5.14 9.19
N THR A 4 -24.63 -5.52 7.93
CA THR A 4 -23.99 -4.73 6.87
C THR A 4 -24.76 -3.43 6.77
N SER A 5 -24.11 -2.29 7.04
CA SER A 5 -24.74 -0.98 6.89
C SER A 5 -25.08 -0.77 5.41
N GLU A 6 -26.35 -0.57 5.10
CA GLU A 6 -26.91 -0.36 3.75
C GLU A 6 -26.42 0.93 3.07
N ASP A 7 -25.46 1.66 3.66
CA ASP A 7 -24.95 2.96 3.21
C ASP A 7 -23.52 2.94 2.63
N GLU A 8 -22.90 1.76 2.45
CA GLU A 8 -21.55 1.68 1.88
C GLU A 8 -21.59 1.77 0.35
N MET A 9 -21.04 2.85 -0.20
CA MET A 9 -20.94 2.99 -1.66
C MET A 9 -19.92 1.99 -2.20
N PRO A 10 -20.31 1.17 -3.22
CA PRO A 10 -19.39 0.22 -3.86
C PRO A 10 -18.21 0.96 -4.48
N CYS A 11 -17.07 0.30 -4.54
CA CYS A 11 -15.89 0.82 -5.22
C CYS A 11 -16.21 1.05 -6.70
N PRO A 12 -16.01 2.27 -7.25
CA PRO A 12 -16.29 2.55 -8.65
C PRO A 12 -15.17 2.08 -9.60
N PHE A 13 -14.13 1.48 -9.06
CA PHE A 13 -12.99 0.98 -9.82
C PHE A 13 -13.03 -0.55 -9.92
N GLU A 14 -12.72 -1.06 -11.11
CA GLU A 14 -12.61 -2.50 -11.36
C GLU A 14 -11.18 -2.98 -11.16
N LYS A 15 -11.03 -4.25 -10.73
CA LYS A 15 -9.73 -4.91 -10.64
C LYS A 15 -9.13 -5.10 -12.02
N LEU A 16 -7.83 -4.89 -12.10
CA LEU A 16 -7.06 -5.11 -13.32
C LEU A 16 -6.58 -6.57 -13.38
N HIS A 17 -6.52 -7.12 -14.56
CA HIS A 17 -6.12 -8.51 -14.81
C HIS A 17 -4.88 -8.56 -15.71
N PRO A 18 -3.67 -8.36 -15.14
CA PRO A 18 -2.45 -8.37 -15.94
C PRO A 18 -2.12 -9.79 -16.42
N SER A 19 -1.37 -9.87 -17.52
CA SER A 19 -0.86 -11.15 -18.00
C SER A 19 0.15 -11.72 -17.00
N GLN A 20 -0.02 -12.98 -16.61
CA GLN A 20 0.93 -13.69 -15.75
C GLN A 20 2.18 -14.20 -16.50
N LEU A 21 2.25 -13.95 -17.81
CA LEU A 21 3.40 -14.35 -18.62
C LEU A 21 4.63 -13.46 -18.40
N ASN A 22 4.44 -12.25 -17.88
CA ASN A 22 5.50 -11.31 -17.54
C ASN A 22 5.26 -10.78 -16.13
N CYS A 23 5.99 -11.31 -15.15
CA CYS A 23 5.96 -10.82 -13.77
C CYS A 23 6.92 -9.61 -13.62
N ASP A 24 6.62 -8.54 -14.37
CA ASP A 24 7.35 -7.27 -14.33
C ASP A 24 6.82 -6.32 -13.24
N ASP A 25 7.39 -5.12 -13.16
CA ASP A 25 7.00 -4.14 -12.14
C ASP A 25 5.55 -3.68 -12.30
N GLU A 26 5.02 -3.62 -13.54
CA GLU A 26 3.64 -3.29 -13.81
C GLU A 26 2.69 -4.40 -13.32
N PHE A 27 3.06 -5.66 -13.52
CA PHE A 27 2.30 -6.80 -12.98
C PHE A 27 2.16 -6.71 -11.45
N PHE A 28 3.27 -6.53 -10.72
CA PHE A 28 3.22 -6.46 -9.25
C PHE A 28 2.50 -5.22 -8.74
N MET A 29 2.68 -4.06 -9.39
CA MET A 29 1.92 -2.86 -9.02
C MET A 29 0.42 -3.03 -9.28
N THR A 30 0.03 -3.73 -10.33
CA THR A 30 -1.37 -4.08 -10.60
C THR A 30 -1.95 -4.97 -9.49
N MET A 31 -1.18 -5.93 -9.00
CA MET A 31 -1.59 -6.76 -7.86
C MET A 31 -1.76 -5.92 -6.58
N ALA A 32 -0.88 -4.94 -6.34
CA ALA A 32 -1.03 -3.99 -5.24
C ALA A 32 -2.27 -3.09 -5.41
N PHE A 33 -2.56 -2.63 -6.63
CA PHE A 33 -3.74 -1.84 -6.94
C PHE A 33 -5.04 -2.63 -6.68
N ASN A 34 -5.09 -3.89 -7.08
CA ASN A 34 -6.23 -4.76 -6.77
C ASN A 34 -6.44 -4.92 -5.26
N LYS A 35 -5.37 -4.94 -4.46
CA LYS A 35 -5.46 -4.94 -3.00
C LYS A 35 -5.96 -3.60 -2.43
N ALA A 36 -5.67 -2.49 -3.09
CA ALA A 36 -6.25 -1.21 -2.72
C ALA A 36 -7.78 -1.18 -2.96
N ILE A 37 -8.28 -1.81 -4.03
CA ILE A 37 -9.71 -2.01 -4.25
C ILE A 37 -10.31 -2.88 -3.14
N ASP A 38 -9.66 -4.01 -2.76
CA ASP A 38 -10.09 -4.85 -1.64
C ASP A 38 -10.15 -4.06 -0.32
N ALA A 39 -9.26 -3.09 -0.10
CA ALA A 39 -9.31 -2.19 1.05
C ALA A 39 -10.55 -1.29 1.01
N TRP A 40 -10.84 -0.68 -0.13
CA TRP A 40 -12.06 0.13 -0.31
C TRP A 40 -13.32 -0.67 0.02
N GLU A 41 -13.46 -1.87 -0.54
CA GLU A 41 -14.61 -2.76 -0.30
C GLU A 41 -14.78 -3.15 1.18
N ALA A 42 -13.70 -3.04 1.96
CA ALA A 42 -13.70 -3.26 3.40
C ALA A 42 -13.81 -1.97 4.23
N ASP A 43 -14.20 -0.83 3.61
CA ASP A 43 -14.26 0.50 4.23
C ASP A 43 -12.93 0.97 4.85
N GLU A 44 -11.82 0.53 4.29
CA GLU A 44 -10.47 0.96 4.65
C GLU A 44 -9.93 2.00 3.66
N VAL A 45 -8.96 2.79 4.07
CA VAL A 45 -8.22 3.66 3.13
C VAL A 45 -7.62 2.79 2.02
N PRO A 46 -7.91 3.07 0.73
CA PRO A 46 -7.56 2.19 -0.37
C PRO A 46 -6.06 2.22 -0.69
N VAL A 47 -5.29 1.53 0.12
CA VAL A 47 -3.87 1.26 -0.06
C VAL A 47 -3.66 -0.24 -0.07
N GLY A 48 -2.97 -0.71 -1.10
CA GLY A 48 -2.56 -2.10 -1.24
C GLY A 48 -1.05 -2.20 -1.42
N ALA A 49 -0.48 -3.28 -0.91
CA ALA A 49 0.94 -3.57 -1.01
C ALA A 49 1.18 -5.05 -1.30
N VAL A 50 2.18 -5.32 -2.12
CA VAL A 50 2.65 -6.67 -2.39
C VAL A 50 4.18 -6.73 -2.31
N ILE A 51 4.71 -7.89 -1.99
CA ILE A 51 6.16 -8.14 -2.00
C ILE A 51 6.46 -9.32 -2.91
N ALA A 52 7.43 -9.11 -3.79
CA ALA A 52 7.97 -10.12 -4.69
C ALA A 52 9.39 -10.50 -4.29
N HIS A 53 9.72 -11.78 -4.45
CA HIS A 53 11.08 -12.32 -4.40
C HIS A 53 11.39 -12.98 -5.73
N GLY A 54 12.29 -12.39 -6.52
CA GLY A 54 12.41 -12.75 -7.94
C GLY A 54 11.10 -12.51 -8.70
N GLU A 55 10.59 -13.53 -9.37
CA GLU A 55 9.30 -13.47 -10.09
C GLU A 55 8.12 -13.98 -9.24
N GLU A 56 8.37 -14.38 -7.99
CA GLU A 56 7.34 -14.93 -7.12
C GLU A 56 6.71 -13.86 -6.23
N LEU A 57 5.35 -13.82 -6.21
CA LEU A 57 4.57 -13.02 -5.28
C LEU A 57 4.50 -13.72 -3.93
N ILE A 58 5.25 -13.24 -2.92
CA ILE A 58 5.36 -13.89 -1.61
C ILE A 58 4.50 -13.24 -0.51
N ALA A 59 4.04 -12.02 -0.74
CA ALA A 59 3.15 -11.33 0.19
C ALA A 59 2.17 -10.43 -0.55
N SER A 60 0.95 -10.33 -0.02
CA SER A 60 -0.12 -9.51 -0.61
C SER A 60 -1.05 -9.02 0.50
N ALA A 61 -1.15 -7.70 0.68
CA ALA A 61 -1.86 -7.10 1.79
C ALA A 61 -2.58 -5.79 1.38
N ARG A 62 -3.54 -5.40 2.20
CA ARG A 62 -4.27 -4.14 2.14
C ARG A 62 -4.26 -3.47 3.50
N ASN A 63 -4.64 -2.20 3.58
CA ASN A 63 -4.93 -1.57 4.85
C ASN A 63 -6.04 -2.32 5.60
N GLU A 64 -5.86 -2.45 6.92
CA GLU A 64 -6.79 -3.10 7.83
C GLU A 64 -6.91 -2.38 9.19
N THR A 65 -6.58 -1.09 9.23
CA THR A 65 -6.51 -0.28 10.46
C THR A 65 -7.82 -0.22 11.22
N ARG A 66 -8.94 -0.06 10.52
CA ARG A 66 -10.29 0.00 11.13
C ARG A 66 -10.79 -1.39 11.52
N ARG A 67 -10.62 -2.36 10.64
CA ARG A 67 -11.06 -3.74 10.88
C ARG A 67 -10.39 -4.36 12.11
N THR A 68 -9.11 -4.10 12.30
CA THR A 68 -8.31 -4.66 13.40
C THR A 68 -8.21 -3.77 14.63
N ASN A 69 -8.67 -2.50 14.55
CA ASN A 69 -8.41 -1.45 15.54
C ASN A 69 -6.90 -1.29 15.86
N ASP A 70 -6.06 -1.52 14.85
CA ASP A 70 -4.61 -1.40 14.95
C ASP A 70 -4.12 -0.26 14.06
N PRO A 71 -3.62 0.86 14.63
CA PRO A 71 -3.12 1.99 13.86
C PRO A 71 -1.88 1.65 13.03
N THR A 72 -1.25 0.52 13.28
CA THR A 72 -0.06 0.07 12.53
C THR A 72 -0.39 -0.90 11.41
N ALA A 73 -1.63 -1.36 11.27
CA ALA A 73 -2.05 -2.31 10.26
C ALA A 73 -2.18 -1.67 8.85
N HIS A 74 -1.12 -0.99 8.42
CA HIS A 74 -0.96 -0.52 7.05
C HIS A 74 -0.59 -1.67 6.12
N ALA A 75 -0.95 -1.57 4.85
CA ALA A 75 -0.72 -2.60 3.84
C ALA A 75 0.76 -3.04 3.81
N GLU A 76 1.69 -2.08 3.88
CA GLU A 76 3.13 -2.33 3.86
C GLU A 76 3.59 -3.11 5.09
N MET A 77 3.10 -2.75 6.29
CA MET A 77 3.45 -3.44 7.54
C MET A 77 3.01 -4.90 7.51
N ILE A 78 1.80 -5.15 7.05
CA ILE A 78 1.24 -6.49 6.91
C ILE A 78 2.03 -7.28 5.87
N ALA A 79 2.31 -6.70 4.69
CA ALA A 79 3.07 -7.35 3.64
C ALA A 79 4.50 -7.70 4.08
N ILE A 80 5.20 -6.81 4.78
CA ILE A 80 6.54 -7.06 5.35
C ILE A 80 6.51 -8.27 6.29
N THR A 81 5.52 -8.32 7.18
CA THR A 81 5.38 -9.45 8.12
C THR A 81 5.10 -10.76 7.40
N GLN A 82 4.23 -10.76 6.38
CA GLN A 82 3.94 -11.94 5.56
C GLN A 82 5.19 -12.42 4.82
N ALA A 83 5.94 -11.51 4.18
CA ALA A 83 7.14 -11.83 3.44
C ALA A 83 8.25 -12.39 4.33
N ALA A 84 8.47 -11.79 5.51
CA ALA A 84 9.44 -12.28 6.48
C ALA A 84 9.12 -13.71 6.95
N ASN A 85 7.83 -14.00 7.19
CA ASN A 85 7.39 -15.35 7.52
C ASN A 85 7.56 -16.33 6.36
N ALA A 86 7.25 -15.91 5.12
CA ALA A 86 7.38 -16.77 3.94
C ALA A 86 8.86 -17.14 3.65
N ILE A 87 9.79 -16.20 3.84
CA ILE A 87 11.22 -16.40 3.65
C ILE A 87 11.86 -17.11 4.86
N GLY A 88 11.29 -16.94 6.07
CA GLY A 88 11.88 -17.43 7.32
C GLY A 88 13.05 -16.57 7.83
N ASP A 89 13.20 -15.35 7.33
CA ASP A 89 14.18 -14.34 7.78
C ASP A 89 13.51 -12.95 7.79
N TRP A 90 13.84 -12.14 8.77
CA TRP A 90 13.38 -10.75 8.84
C TRP A 90 14.06 -9.83 7.81
N ARG A 91 15.18 -10.26 7.24
CA ARG A 91 15.92 -9.52 6.20
C ARG A 91 15.37 -9.83 4.82
N LEU A 92 14.91 -8.79 4.14
CA LEU A 92 14.25 -8.88 2.84
C LEU A 92 15.09 -8.24 1.72
N ASN A 93 16.42 -8.44 1.77
CA ASN A 93 17.37 -7.76 0.87
C ASN A 93 17.13 -8.02 -0.62
N GLU A 94 16.60 -9.20 -0.97
CA GLU A 94 16.34 -9.62 -2.36
C GLU A 94 14.87 -9.41 -2.75
N CYS A 95 14.09 -8.77 -1.87
CA CYS A 95 12.69 -8.51 -2.10
C CYS A 95 12.44 -7.14 -2.69
N ARG A 96 11.37 -7.05 -3.48
CA ARG A 96 10.82 -5.81 -4.04
C ARG A 96 9.43 -5.59 -3.46
N LEU A 97 9.23 -4.41 -2.85
CA LEU A 97 7.92 -3.97 -2.37
C LEU A 97 7.26 -3.08 -3.43
N TYR A 98 5.99 -3.34 -3.70
CA TYR A 98 5.12 -2.51 -4.52
C TYR A 98 3.94 -2.04 -3.69
N VAL A 99 3.69 -0.73 -3.65
CA VAL A 99 2.62 -0.12 -2.89
C VAL A 99 1.96 1.00 -3.68
N THR A 100 0.65 1.11 -3.62
CA THR A 100 -0.10 2.08 -4.44
C THR A 100 0.16 3.54 -4.07
N LYS A 101 0.60 3.83 -2.85
CA LYS A 101 0.88 5.16 -2.32
C LYS A 101 2.24 5.17 -1.63
N GLU A 102 2.94 6.31 -1.73
CA GLU A 102 4.23 6.49 -1.04
C GLU A 102 4.13 6.18 0.46
N PRO A 103 5.05 5.33 0.98
CA PRO A 103 5.06 4.93 2.38
C PRO A 103 5.19 6.11 3.35
N CYS A 104 4.38 6.07 4.42
CA CYS A 104 4.43 7.01 5.53
C CYS A 104 5.70 6.82 6.39
N PRO A 105 5.97 7.68 7.42
CA PRO A 105 7.17 7.53 8.26
C PRO A 105 7.32 6.16 8.91
N MET A 106 6.22 5.58 9.39
CA MET A 106 6.21 4.26 10.02
C MET A 106 6.60 3.17 9.01
N CYS A 107 5.95 3.15 7.85
CA CYS A 107 6.20 2.14 6.82
C CYS A 107 7.58 2.31 6.18
N SER A 108 8.03 3.54 5.93
CA SER A 108 9.39 3.82 5.44
C SER A 108 10.46 3.35 6.43
N GLY A 109 10.23 3.56 7.72
CA GLY A 109 11.09 3.02 8.78
C GLY A 109 11.12 1.49 8.75
N ALA A 110 9.96 0.84 8.62
CA ALA A 110 9.88 -0.62 8.55
C ALA A 110 10.58 -1.19 7.29
N ILE A 111 10.45 -0.54 6.13
CA ILE A 111 11.14 -0.88 4.88
C ILE A 111 12.66 -0.88 5.08
N ILE A 112 13.19 0.18 5.71
CA ILE A 112 14.62 0.30 6.00
C ILE A 112 15.06 -0.77 7.01
N MET A 113 14.31 -0.95 8.10
CA MET A 113 14.63 -1.91 9.16
C MET A 113 14.57 -3.35 8.68
N SER A 114 13.61 -3.71 7.83
CA SER A 114 13.51 -5.05 7.22
C SER A 114 14.47 -5.27 6.04
N ARG A 115 15.22 -4.23 5.65
CA ARG A 115 16.21 -4.29 4.57
C ARG A 115 15.64 -4.65 3.20
N ILE A 116 14.46 -4.16 2.86
CA ILE A 116 13.89 -4.34 1.52
C ILE A 116 14.84 -3.75 0.46
N GLY A 117 15.17 -4.53 -0.56
CA GLY A 117 16.11 -4.15 -1.61
C GLY A 117 15.59 -3.04 -2.49
N GLU A 118 14.35 -3.15 -2.97
CA GLU A 118 13.72 -2.16 -3.85
C GLU A 118 12.30 -1.83 -3.37
N THR A 119 11.92 -0.57 -3.49
CA THR A 119 10.58 -0.07 -3.15
C THR A 119 10.02 0.73 -4.31
N HIS A 120 8.89 0.27 -4.83
CA HIS A 120 8.15 0.90 -5.91
C HIS A 120 6.83 1.42 -5.37
N PHE A 121 6.52 2.70 -5.58
CA PHE A 121 5.22 3.24 -5.19
C PHE A 121 4.51 3.93 -6.36
N GLY A 122 3.19 3.85 -6.38
CA GLY A 122 2.36 4.44 -7.43
C GLY A 122 2.39 5.96 -7.34
N VAL A 123 1.73 6.54 -6.35
CA VAL A 123 1.56 7.97 -6.20
C VAL A 123 2.39 8.52 -5.03
N ALA A 124 3.11 9.63 -5.26
CA ALA A 124 3.85 10.35 -4.23
C ALA A 124 2.90 11.06 -3.24
N ASP A 125 3.33 11.19 -1.99
CA ASP A 125 2.59 11.90 -0.95
C ASP A 125 3.40 13.07 -0.38
N SER A 126 3.10 14.28 -0.84
CA SER A 126 3.76 15.52 -0.39
C SER A 126 3.45 15.91 1.07
N LYS A 127 2.54 15.20 1.76
CA LYS A 127 2.17 15.49 3.16
C LYS A 127 2.81 14.52 4.14
N MET A 128 2.80 13.22 3.84
CA MET A 128 3.21 12.16 4.76
C MET A 128 4.15 11.14 4.13
N GLY A 129 4.48 11.26 2.84
CA GLY A 129 5.43 10.37 2.18
C GLY A 129 6.85 10.58 2.71
N CYS A 130 7.56 9.50 3.01
CA CYS A 130 8.88 9.57 3.62
C CYS A 130 9.96 8.80 2.85
N LEU A 131 9.77 8.68 1.54
CA LEU A 131 10.78 8.19 0.58
C LEU A 131 11.07 9.22 -0.53
N GLY A 132 10.94 10.51 -0.20
CA GLY A 132 11.24 11.64 -1.10
C GLY A 132 10.10 12.64 -1.26
N GLY A 133 8.89 12.34 -0.81
CA GLY A 133 7.71 13.23 -0.90
C GLY A 133 7.75 14.38 0.12
N ALA A 134 7.29 14.15 1.34
CA ALA A 134 7.35 15.14 2.41
C ALA A 134 8.70 15.13 3.14
N SER A 135 9.34 13.97 3.23
CA SER A 135 10.64 13.75 3.86
C SER A 135 11.33 12.56 3.19
N ASP A 136 12.59 12.30 3.54
CA ASP A 136 13.34 11.16 3.03
C ASP A 136 14.11 10.45 4.15
N LEU A 137 13.48 9.40 4.71
CA LEU A 137 14.11 8.53 5.69
C LEU A 137 15.19 7.63 5.09
N ASN A 138 15.15 7.40 3.77
CA ASN A 138 16.15 6.60 3.06
C ASN A 138 17.53 7.31 3.02
N SER A 139 17.54 8.63 3.20
CA SER A 139 18.75 9.47 3.22
C SER A 139 19.34 9.67 4.63
N LEU A 140 18.83 9.00 5.67
CA LEU A 140 19.38 9.13 7.03
C LEU A 140 20.88 8.80 7.05
N PRO A 141 21.76 9.69 7.59
CA PRO A 141 23.22 9.55 7.47
C PRO A 141 23.77 8.23 8.03
N ASN A 142 23.20 7.76 9.13
CA ASN A 142 23.66 6.56 9.83
C ASN A 142 22.78 5.32 9.58
N SER A 143 22.00 5.33 8.51
CA SER A 143 21.20 4.16 8.16
C SER A 143 22.09 3.00 7.73
N ASN A 144 21.82 1.81 8.25
CA ASN A 144 22.51 0.57 7.89
C ASN A 144 22.03 -0.02 6.55
N HIS A 145 20.94 0.51 6.00
CA HIS A 145 20.33 0.03 4.77
C HIS A 145 19.68 1.19 4.01
N ARG A 146 19.65 1.08 2.71
CA ARG A 146 18.93 1.96 1.81
C ARG A 146 18.21 1.11 0.77
N THR A 147 16.94 1.34 0.60
CA THR A 147 16.16 0.71 -0.47
C THR A 147 16.34 1.49 -1.77
N LYS A 148 16.38 0.80 -2.91
CA LYS A 148 16.31 1.47 -4.21
C LYS A 148 14.86 1.89 -4.47
N ILE A 149 14.64 3.16 -4.80
CA ILE A 149 13.31 3.75 -4.94
C ILE A 149 12.97 3.97 -6.40
N SER A 150 11.75 3.59 -6.80
CA SER A 150 11.10 4.06 -8.03
C SER A 150 9.63 4.38 -7.80
N SER A 151 9.05 5.21 -8.66
CA SER A 151 7.66 5.67 -8.52
C SER A 151 7.00 5.89 -9.87
N GLY A 152 5.67 5.99 -9.87
CA GLY A 152 4.91 6.39 -11.05
C GLY A 152 4.19 5.26 -11.77
N ILE A 153 4.40 4.00 -11.39
CA ILE A 153 3.65 2.88 -11.98
C ILE A 153 2.20 2.92 -11.46
N LEU A 154 1.23 2.96 -12.37
CA LEU A 154 -0.21 3.16 -12.09
C LEU A 154 -0.47 4.39 -11.20
N GLN A 155 0.29 5.46 -11.45
CA GLN A 155 0.20 6.69 -10.64
C GLN A 155 -1.18 7.35 -10.75
N GLU A 156 -1.71 7.47 -11.96
CA GLU A 156 -2.99 8.13 -12.22
C GLU A 156 -4.14 7.34 -11.62
N GLU A 157 -4.15 6.02 -11.78
CA GLU A 157 -5.15 5.11 -11.23
C GLU A 157 -5.14 5.14 -9.70
N SER A 158 -3.95 5.05 -9.10
CA SER A 158 -3.78 5.10 -7.65
C SER A 158 -4.21 6.46 -7.06
N ALA A 159 -3.88 7.55 -7.74
CA ALA A 159 -4.30 8.90 -7.34
C ALA A 159 -5.82 9.06 -7.45
N ALA A 160 -6.43 8.61 -8.55
CA ALA A 160 -7.87 8.68 -8.77
C ALA A 160 -8.64 7.88 -7.71
N LEU A 161 -8.18 6.66 -7.40
CA LEU A 161 -8.77 5.80 -6.38
C LEU A 161 -8.78 6.50 -5.01
N LEU A 162 -7.64 6.99 -4.55
CA LEU A 162 -7.50 7.70 -3.27
C LEU A 162 -8.34 8.98 -3.20
N GLN A 163 -8.29 9.81 -4.25
CA GLN A 163 -9.03 11.08 -4.30
C GLN A 163 -10.54 10.85 -4.24
N THR A 164 -11.02 9.86 -4.98
CA THR A 164 -12.44 9.50 -5.01
C THR A 164 -12.91 9.00 -3.65
N TYR A 165 -12.16 8.11 -3.01
CA TYR A 165 -12.44 7.62 -1.66
C TYR A 165 -12.57 8.76 -0.65
N PHE A 166 -11.57 9.64 -0.56
CA PHE A 166 -11.60 10.74 0.40
C PHE A 166 -12.66 11.79 0.07
N LYS A 167 -13.02 11.99 -1.20
CA LYS A 167 -14.13 12.85 -1.58
C LYS A 167 -15.46 12.31 -1.03
N ILE A 168 -15.72 11.03 -1.22
CA ILE A 168 -16.90 10.34 -0.72
C ILE A 168 -16.95 10.41 0.81
N LYS A 169 -15.85 10.07 1.50
CA LYS A 169 -15.82 10.12 2.97
C LYS A 169 -16.04 11.51 3.56
N ARG A 170 -15.64 12.57 2.87
CA ARG A 170 -15.98 13.94 3.28
C ARG A 170 -17.48 14.23 3.13
N GLN A 171 -18.09 13.82 2.03
CA GLN A 171 -19.53 14.00 1.80
C GLN A 171 -20.38 13.24 2.83
N GLU A 172 -20.02 11.99 3.14
CA GLU A 172 -20.68 11.20 4.18
C GLU A 172 -20.62 11.90 5.55
N LYS A 173 -19.45 12.47 5.90
CA LYS A 173 -19.27 13.20 7.16
C LYS A 173 -20.12 14.47 7.21
N GLU A 174 -20.23 15.22 6.12
CA GLU A 174 -21.07 16.42 6.04
C GLU A 174 -22.56 16.08 6.21
N ILE A 175 -23.03 15.01 5.56
CA ILE A 175 -24.42 14.54 5.70
C ILE A 175 -24.73 14.11 7.14
N ARG A 176 -23.80 13.42 7.81
CA ARG A 176 -23.97 13.02 9.22
C ARG A 176 -23.96 14.21 10.19
N ALA A 177 -23.26 15.29 9.86
CA ALA A 177 -23.20 16.50 10.71
C ALA A 177 -24.48 17.35 10.65
N VAL A 178 -25.34 17.15 9.64
CA VAL A 178 -26.60 17.88 9.42
C VAL A 178 -27.82 17.15 10.03
N LYS A 179 -27.65 15.86 10.39
CA LYS A 179 -28.66 15.06 11.11
C LYS A 179 -28.47 15.16 12.62
#